data_5d5a9e2c8e92c8a85cfe9dd24260c2c0
#
_entry.id   5d5a9e2c8e92c8a85cfe9dd24260c2c0
#
_cell.length_a   1.000
_cell.length_b   1.000
_cell.length_c   1.000
_cell.angle_alpha   90.00
_cell.angle_beta   90.00
_cell.angle_gamma   90.00
#
_symmetry.space_group_name_H-M   'P 1'
#
loop_
_entity.id
_entity.type
_entity.pdbx_description
1 polymer ?
#
loop_
_entity_poly.entity_id
_entity_poly.type
_entity_poly.pdbx_seq_one_letter_code
_entity_poly.pdbx_strand_id
1 'polypeptide(L)'
;MKKALIIMTFSAMAAGCADNSIPKAQLPELDTTNPLLAEWNTPHQTPPFSQIELSDYEPAFDAAIACSRAEIEAIVNNPKKPTFGNTIVALERQGALLDRISGVFYNLLEAATSDQMQEIALRVQPKLTELSNDVSLNPELFARVKAVYEKPGRGLSKEDRKLLEDTYQSFARNGAALSDADKELYRKYTSELSAATLQFGQNALAATNAFTINI
;
A
#
# COMPACT_ATOMS: atom_id res chain seq x y z
N MET A 1 -52.56 -35.59 -38.21
CA MET A 1 -51.96 -34.25 -38.24
C MET A 1 -51.11 -34.10 -37.01
N LYS A 2 -49.77 -34.25 -37.15
CA LYS A 2 -48.79 -34.14 -36.05
C LYS A 2 -48.31 -32.69 -35.99
N LYS A 3 -48.61 -31.95 -34.91
CA LYS A 3 -48.09 -30.63 -34.67
C LYS A 3 -46.67 -30.73 -34.10
N ALA A 4 -45.66 -30.29 -34.86
CA ALA A 4 -44.29 -30.18 -34.40
C ALA A 4 -44.17 -28.87 -33.55
N LEU A 5 -43.79 -29.04 -32.29
CA LEU A 5 -43.49 -27.95 -31.35
C LEU A 5 -42.02 -27.57 -31.54
N ILE A 6 -41.79 -26.42 -32.15
CA ILE A 6 -40.44 -25.84 -32.28
C ILE A 6 -40.10 -25.13 -30.96
N ILE A 7 -39.23 -25.74 -30.17
CA ILE A 7 -38.64 -25.11 -28.97
C ILE A 7 -37.49 -24.24 -29.45
N MET A 8 -37.71 -22.90 -29.50
CA MET A 8 -36.63 -21.92 -29.65
C MET A 8 -35.90 -21.81 -28.31
N THR A 9 -34.72 -22.41 -28.23
CA THR A 9 -33.79 -22.15 -27.15
C THR A 9 -33.20 -20.74 -27.33
N PHE A 10 -33.67 -19.79 -26.52
CA PHE A 10 -33.05 -18.48 -26.40
C PHE A 10 -31.73 -18.70 -25.63
N SER A 11 -30.61 -18.70 -26.35
CA SER A 11 -29.30 -18.65 -25.77
C SER A 11 -29.09 -17.22 -25.28
N ALA A 12 -29.36 -16.97 -23.98
CA ALA A 12 -29.02 -15.71 -23.34
C ALA A 12 -27.48 -15.61 -23.32
N MET A 13 -26.93 -14.82 -24.24
CA MET A 13 -25.58 -14.31 -24.10
C MET A 13 -25.58 -13.38 -22.85
N ALA A 14 -25.19 -13.93 -21.72
CA ALA A 14 -24.82 -13.16 -20.57
C ALA A 14 -23.61 -12.32 -20.99
N ALA A 15 -23.86 -11.06 -21.37
CA ALA A 15 -22.80 -10.04 -21.43
C ALA A 15 -22.23 -9.98 -20.01
N GLY A 16 -21.08 -10.63 -19.80
CA GLY A 16 -20.39 -10.61 -18.54
C GLY A 16 -20.01 -9.17 -18.22
N CYS A 17 -20.78 -8.52 -17.38
CA CYS A 17 -20.34 -7.27 -16.77
C CYS A 17 -19.01 -7.57 -16.09
N ALA A 18 -17.96 -6.83 -16.46
CA ALA A 18 -16.67 -6.95 -15.78
C ALA A 18 -16.89 -6.63 -14.30
N ASP A 19 -16.53 -7.58 -13.44
CA ASP A 19 -16.69 -7.41 -12.00
C ASP A 19 -15.60 -6.47 -11.47
N ASN A 20 -16.01 -5.26 -11.13
CA ASN A 20 -15.18 -4.20 -10.56
C ASN A 20 -15.09 -4.26 -9.03
N SER A 21 -15.63 -5.28 -8.38
CA SER A 21 -15.57 -5.40 -6.92
C SER A 21 -14.12 -5.51 -6.43
N ILE A 22 -13.80 -4.75 -5.40
CA ILE A 22 -12.51 -4.83 -4.72
C ILE A 22 -12.38 -6.22 -4.07
N PRO A 23 -11.25 -6.92 -4.27
CA PRO A 23 -11.00 -8.20 -3.62
C PRO A 23 -11.05 -8.06 -2.10
N LYS A 24 -11.67 -9.03 -1.41
CA LYS A 24 -11.68 -9.07 0.05
C LYS A 24 -10.44 -9.79 0.54
N ALA A 25 -9.59 -9.08 1.28
CA ALA A 25 -8.47 -9.67 1.98
C ALA A 25 -8.91 -10.42 3.24
N GLN A 26 -8.20 -11.50 3.57
CA GLN A 26 -8.28 -12.14 4.88
C GLN A 26 -7.25 -11.46 5.78
N LEU A 27 -7.68 -10.43 6.49
CA LEU A 27 -6.81 -9.66 7.36
C LEU A 27 -6.46 -10.47 8.62
N PRO A 28 -5.24 -10.31 9.17
CA PRO A 28 -4.90 -10.86 10.47
C PRO A 28 -5.77 -10.23 11.55
N GLU A 29 -5.93 -10.94 12.66
CA GLU A 29 -6.58 -10.39 13.86
C GLU A 29 -5.71 -9.28 14.44
N LEU A 30 -6.34 -8.13 14.75
CA LEU A 30 -5.65 -6.97 15.31
C LEU A 30 -5.83 -6.92 16.81
N ASP A 31 -4.74 -6.66 17.54
CA ASP A 31 -4.80 -6.34 18.97
C ASP A 31 -5.33 -4.92 19.15
N THR A 32 -6.65 -4.81 19.31
CA THR A 32 -7.33 -3.53 19.51
C THR A 32 -7.09 -2.90 20.89
N THR A 33 -6.31 -3.53 21.78
CA THR A 33 -5.83 -2.87 23.01
C THR A 33 -4.76 -1.83 22.69
N ASN A 34 -4.05 -1.98 21.57
CA ASN A 34 -3.16 -0.95 21.04
C ASN A 34 -3.98 0.18 20.41
N PRO A 35 -3.88 1.44 20.93
CA PRO A 35 -4.70 2.55 20.44
C PRO A 35 -4.46 2.93 18.99
N LEU A 36 -3.31 2.57 18.41
CA LEU A 36 -3.02 2.78 16.97
C LEU A 36 -3.77 1.80 16.06
N LEU A 37 -4.13 0.61 16.57
CA LEU A 37 -4.85 -0.43 15.85
C LEU A 37 -6.36 -0.37 16.07
N ALA A 38 -6.80 0.25 17.17
CA ALA A 38 -8.21 0.44 17.48
C ALA A 38 -8.89 1.46 16.53
N GLU A 39 -10.21 1.43 16.50
CA GLU A 39 -11.00 2.48 15.86
C GLU A 39 -10.98 3.76 16.72
N TRP A 40 -10.72 4.91 16.07
CA TRP A 40 -10.64 6.18 16.80
C TRP A 40 -12.02 6.83 16.91
N ASN A 41 -12.64 6.66 18.07
CA ASN A 41 -13.94 7.27 18.42
C ASN A 41 -13.80 8.69 19.01
N THR A 42 -12.77 9.40 18.64
CA THR A 42 -12.47 10.77 19.06
C THR A 42 -13.18 11.79 18.14
N PRO A 43 -13.38 13.04 18.59
CA PRO A 43 -13.88 14.09 17.72
C PRO A 43 -13.03 14.20 16.44
N HIS A 44 -13.70 14.23 15.29
CA HIS A 44 -13.07 14.28 13.96
C HIS A 44 -12.13 13.11 13.66
N GLN A 45 -12.24 11.98 14.36
CA GLN A 45 -11.37 10.81 14.22
C GLN A 45 -9.88 11.16 14.37
N THR A 46 -9.56 12.11 15.25
CA THR A 46 -8.19 12.47 15.56
C THR A 46 -7.49 11.35 16.33
N PRO A 47 -6.16 11.17 16.19
CA PRO A 47 -5.43 10.17 16.97
C PRO A 47 -5.63 10.39 18.48
N PRO A 48 -5.82 9.33 19.29
CA PRO A 48 -5.95 9.46 20.74
C PRO A 48 -4.57 9.66 21.40
N PHE A 49 -3.90 10.78 21.10
CA PHE A 49 -2.51 11.07 21.49
C PHE A 49 -2.22 10.83 22.98
N SER A 50 -3.19 11.07 23.87
CA SER A 50 -2.99 10.86 25.31
C SER A 50 -2.95 9.38 25.73
N GLN A 51 -3.28 8.46 24.82
CA GLN A 51 -3.31 7.02 25.07
C GLN A 51 -2.18 6.28 24.33
N ILE A 52 -1.54 6.94 23.37
CA ILE A 52 -0.49 6.33 22.56
C ILE A 52 0.85 6.43 23.29
N GLU A 53 1.49 5.29 23.49
CA GLU A 53 2.82 5.18 24.06
C GLU A 53 3.86 4.80 22.99
N LEU A 54 5.14 5.04 23.25
CA LEU A 54 6.20 4.69 22.29
C LEU A 54 6.26 3.18 22.00
N SER A 55 5.92 2.36 22.98
CA SER A 55 5.84 0.90 22.84
C SER A 55 4.74 0.41 21.89
N ASP A 56 3.74 1.25 21.57
CA ASP A 56 2.64 0.88 20.70
C ASP A 56 3.03 0.89 19.21
N TYR A 57 4.03 1.70 18.83
CA TYR A 57 4.33 1.94 17.40
C TYR A 57 4.86 0.71 16.68
N GLU A 58 5.88 0.03 17.21
CA GLU A 58 6.49 -1.09 16.49
C GLU A 58 5.51 -2.25 16.26
N PRO A 59 4.74 -2.72 17.28
CA PRO A 59 3.69 -3.72 17.07
C PRO A 59 2.60 -3.26 16.10
N ALA A 60 2.24 -1.97 16.13
CA ALA A 60 1.25 -1.42 15.21
C ALA A 60 1.74 -1.42 13.76
N PHE A 61 2.99 -1.04 13.51
CA PHE A 61 3.61 -1.14 12.19
C PHE A 61 3.66 -2.58 11.69
N ASP A 62 4.07 -3.53 12.54
CA ASP A 62 4.13 -4.95 12.16
C ASP A 62 2.75 -5.49 11.77
N ALA A 63 1.72 -5.17 12.53
CA ALA A 63 0.35 -5.55 12.22
C ALA A 63 -0.16 -4.89 10.92
N ALA A 64 0.11 -3.60 10.72
CA ALA A 64 -0.31 -2.86 9.53
C ALA A 64 0.40 -3.34 8.25
N ILE A 65 1.69 -3.70 8.35
CA ILE A 65 2.45 -4.32 7.26
C ILE A 65 1.84 -5.67 6.89
N ALA A 66 1.48 -6.49 7.89
CA ALA A 66 0.83 -7.78 7.65
C ALA A 66 -0.55 -7.61 6.97
N CYS A 67 -1.34 -6.62 7.39
CA CYS A 67 -2.60 -6.27 6.71
C CYS A 67 -2.36 -5.86 5.25
N SER A 68 -1.41 -4.97 5.01
CA SER A 68 -1.06 -4.51 3.67
C SER A 68 -0.63 -5.65 2.75
N ARG A 69 0.18 -6.60 3.26
CA ARG A 69 0.55 -7.82 2.52
C ARG A 69 -0.67 -8.66 2.16
N ALA A 70 -1.59 -8.89 3.09
CA ALA A 70 -2.82 -9.66 2.85
C ALA A 70 -3.73 -8.98 1.82
N GLU A 71 -3.82 -7.65 1.82
CA GLU A 71 -4.57 -6.88 0.82
C GLU A 71 -3.95 -7.01 -0.59
N ILE A 72 -2.63 -6.92 -0.70
CA ILE A 72 -1.90 -7.16 -1.96
C ILE A 72 -2.10 -8.59 -2.47
N GLU A 73 -1.98 -9.59 -1.59
CA GLU A 73 -2.23 -10.99 -1.95
C GLU A 73 -3.66 -11.21 -2.47
N ALA A 74 -4.66 -10.55 -1.87
CA ALA A 74 -6.04 -10.63 -2.34
C ALA A 74 -6.20 -10.05 -3.76
N ILE A 75 -5.45 -8.99 -4.10
CA ILE A 75 -5.44 -8.44 -5.46
C ILE A 75 -4.75 -9.41 -6.42
N VAL A 76 -3.57 -9.90 -6.08
CA VAL A 76 -2.77 -10.81 -6.92
C VAL A 76 -3.52 -12.10 -7.19
N ASN A 77 -4.06 -12.73 -6.14
CA ASN A 77 -4.75 -14.04 -6.21
C ASN A 77 -6.21 -13.94 -6.67
N ASN A 78 -6.69 -12.76 -7.08
CA ASN A 78 -8.06 -12.60 -7.56
C ASN A 78 -8.26 -13.40 -8.88
N PRO A 79 -9.13 -14.43 -8.92
CA PRO A 79 -9.33 -15.27 -10.09
C PRO A 79 -10.04 -14.53 -11.24
N LYS A 80 -10.61 -13.36 -10.97
CA LYS A 80 -11.31 -12.55 -11.96
C LYS A 80 -10.32 -11.80 -12.84
N LYS A 81 -10.70 -11.55 -14.09
CA LYS A 81 -9.91 -10.74 -15.02
C LYS A 81 -9.61 -9.36 -14.39
N PRO A 82 -8.40 -8.82 -14.57
CA PRO A 82 -8.06 -7.49 -14.09
C PRO A 82 -9.00 -6.43 -14.68
N THR A 83 -9.48 -5.54 -13.80
CA THR A 83 -10.29 -4.38 -14.16
C THR A 83 -9.80 -3.17 -13.37
N PHE A 84 -10.22 -1.97 -13.78
CA PHE A 84 -9.91 -0.74 -13.04
C PHE A 84 -10.30 -0.87 -11.56
N GLY A 85 -11.53 -1.35 -11.27
CA GLY A 85 -12.01 -1.48 -9.89
C GLY A 85 -11.27 -2.52 -9.06
N ASN A 86 -11.10 -3.75 -9.61
CA ASN A 86 -10.52 -4.84 -8.83
C ASN A 86 -8.98 -4.87 -8.81
N THR A 87 -8.34 -3.92 -9.47
CA THR A 87 -6.87 -3.83 -9.51
C THR A 87 -6.40 -2.43 -9.15
N ILE A 88 -6.77 -1.38 -9.89
CA ILE A 88 -6.25 -0.03 -9.66
C ILE A 88 -6.88 0.60 -8.42
N VAL A 89 -8.22 0.61 -8.31
CA VAL A 89 -8.91 1.13 -7.11
C VAL A 89 -8.60 0.28 -5.88
N ALA A 90 -8.41 -1.03 -6.06
CA ALA A 90 -7.99 -1.91 -4.97
C ALA A 90 -6.59 -1.55 -4.44
N LEU A 91 -5.63 -1.27 -5.34
CA LEU A 91 -4.29 -0.79 -4.98
C LEU A 91 -4.32 0.58 -4.31
N GLU A 92 -5.13 1.50 -4.80
CA GLU A 92 -5.27 2.84 -4.20
C GLU A 92 -5.81 2.81 -2.77
N ARG A 93 -6.59 1.79 -2.43
CA ARG A 93 -7.20 1.63 -1.10
C ARG A 93 -6.43 0.74 -0.14
N GLN A 94 -5.46 0.00 -0.65
CA GLN A 94 -4.64 -0.87 0.20
C GLN A 94 -3.74 -0.05 1.13
N GLY A 95 -3.40 -0.62 2.28
CA GLY A 95 -2.46 0.00 3.21
C GLY A 95 -3.03 1.14 4.05
N ALA A 96 -4.34 1.40 4.04
CA ALA A 96 -4.96 2.50 4.78
C ALA A 96 -4.64 2.49 6.30
N LEU A 97 -4.50 1.31 6.91
CA LEU A 97 -4.05 1.19 8.30
C LEU A 97 -2.60 1.63 8.45
N LEU A 98 -1.73 1.21 7.53
CA LEU A 98 -0.32 1.58 7.53
C LEU A 98 -0.14 3.09 7.32
N ASP A 99 -0.88 3.69 6.40
CA ASP A 99 -0.87 5.13 6.16
C ASP A 99 -1.30 5.91 7.40
N ARG A 100 -2.34 5.44 8.09
CA ARG A 100 -2.82 6.05 9.33
C ARG A 100 -1.75 6.05 10.42
N ILE A 101 -1.09 4.93 10.65
CA ILE A 101 -0.04 4.79 11.66
C ILE A 101 1.21 5.59 11.28
N SER A 102 1.62 5.49 10.02
CA SER A 102 2.76 6.25 9.47
C SER A 102 2.53 7.75 9.58
N GLY A 103 1.32 8.21 9.25
CA GLY A 103 0.95 9.63 9.38
C GLY A 103 1.10 10.16 10.79
N VAL A 104 0.72 9.39 11.82
CA VAL A 104 0.93 9.79 13.22
C VAL A 104 2.41 9.77 13.59
N PHE A 105 3.08 8.64 13.31
CA PHE A 105 4.46 8.43 13.74
C PHE A 105 5.44 9.43 13.11
N TYR A 106 5.43 9.55 11.78
CA TYR A 106 6.41 10.40 11.10
C TYR A 106 6.16 11.89 11.32
N ASN A 107 4.89 12.34 11.48
CA ASN A 107 4.64 13.73 11.87
C ASN A 107 5.19 14.04 13.28
N LEU A 108 5.06 13.12 14.22
CA LEU A 108 5.64 13.31 15.56
C LEU A 108 7.17 13.18 15.56
N LEU A 109 7.71 12.27 14.74
CA LEU A 109 9.16 12.13 14.56
C LEU A 109 9.81 13.43 14.05
N GLU A 110 9.13 14.18 13.17
CA GLU A 110 9.63 15.45 12.65
C GLU A 110 9.42 16.62 13.63
N ALA A 111 8.26 16.67 14.31
CA ALA A 111 7.86 17.84 15.10
C ALA A 111 8.22 17.75 16.59
N ALA A 112 8.30 16.53 17.17
CA ALA A 112 8.47 16.30 18.59
C ALA A 112 9.26 15.02 18.87
N THR A 113 10.39 14.83 18.19
CA THR A 113 11.21 13.63 18.27
C THR A 113 11.84 13.39 19.63
N SER A 114 12.21 12.16 19.90
CA SER A 114 13.08 11.74 20.99
C SER A 114 14.06 10.67 20.48
N ASP A 115 15.12 10.39 21.23
CA ASP A 115 16.07 9.32 20.90
C ASP A 115 15.36 7.97 20.73
N GLN A 116 14.38 7.69 21.58
CA GLN A 116 13.59 6.46 21.49
C GLN A 116 12.72 6.40 20.21
N MET A 117 12.12 7.52 19.78
CA MET A 117 11.40 7.57 18.50
C MET A 117 12.35 7.36 17.31
N GLN A 118 13.55 7.92 17.36
CA GLN A 118 14.56 7.71 16.31
C GLN A 118 15.00 6.25 16.24
N GLU A 119 15.16 5.58 17.38
CA GLU A 119 15.44 4.13 17.43
C GLU A 119 14.30 3.29 16.85
N ILE A 120 13.04 3.63 17.14
CA ILE A 120 11.88 2.96 16.53
C ILE A 120 11.90 3.16 15.01
N ALA A 121 12.16 4.37 14.53
CA ALA A 121 12.28 4.66 13.10
C ALA A 121 13.36 3.79 12.42
N LEU A 122 14.52 3.62 13.06
CA LEU A 122 15.59 2.75 12.56
C LEU A 122 15.16 1.27 12.44
N ARG A 123 14.29 0.78 13.34
CA ARG A 123 13.78 -0.60 13.27
C ARG A 123 12.63 -0.78 12.29
N VAL A 124 11.78 0.23 12.13
CA VAL A 124 10.59 0.17 11.27
C VAL A 124 10.93 0.43 9.80
N GLN A 125 11.84 1.38 9.52
CA GLN A 125 12.16 1.80 8.16
C GLN A 125 12.59 0.65 7.22
N PRO A 126 13.43 -0.31 7.62
CA PRO A 126 13.77 -1.46 6.78
C PRO A 126 12.54 -2.31 6.42
N LYS A 127 11.60 -2.52 7.36
CA LYS A 127 10.36 -3.29 7.13
C LYS A 127 9.46 -2.61 6.10
N LEU A 128 9.35 -1.27 6.16
CA LEU A 128 8.59 -0.49 5.18
C LEU A 128 9.23 -0.52 3.79
N THR A 129 10.56 -0.43 3.73
CA THR A 129 11.31 -0.53 2.47
C THR A 129 11.13 -1.91 1.84
N GLU A 130 11.19 -2.97 2.64
CA GLU A 130 10.92 -4.34 2.18
C GLU A 130 9.51 -4.48 1.61
N LEU A 131 8.48 -4.02 2.34
CA LEU A 131 7.10 -4.03 1.85
C LEU A 131 6.97 -3.28 0.53
N SER A 132 7.54 -2.07 0.43
CA SER A 132 7.52 -1.26 -0.80
C SER A 132 8.16 -1.99 -1.98
N ASN A 133 9.30 -2.66 -1.75
CA ASN A 133 9.97 -3.48 -2.76
C ASN A 133 9.12 -4.70 -3.15
N ASP A 134 8.51 -5.39 -2.17
CA ASP A 134 7.65 -6.54 -2.44
C ASP A 134 6.44 -6.20 -3.30
N VAL A 135 5.88 -5.01 -3.11
CA VAL A 135 4.77 -4.52 -3.92
C VAL A 135 5.25 -4.09 -5.31
N SER A 136 6.25 -3.20 -5.38
CA SER A 136 6.68 -2.58 -6.63
C SER A 136 7.36 -3.56 -7.60
N LEU A 137 8.06 -4.57 -7.07
CA LEU A 137 8.76 -5.58 -7.87
C LEU A 137 7.92 -6.85 -8.12
N ASN A 138 6.68 -6.91 -7.64
CA ASN A 138 5.81 -8.07 -7.81
C ASN A 138 5.40 -8.25 -9.28
N PRO A 139 5.81 -9.33 -9.95
CA PRO A 139 5.54 -9.52 -11.37
C PRO A 139 4.06 -9.81 -11.67
N GLU A 140 3.36 -10.50 -10.76
CA GLU A 140 1.96 -10.87 -10.94
C GLU A 140 1.06 -9.65 -10.74
N LEU A 141 1.37 -8.80 -9.75
CA LEU A 141 0.69 -7.54 -9.54
C LEU A 141 0.89 -6.60 -10.72
N PHE A 142 2.13 -6.47 -11.21
CA PHE A 142 2.43 -5.65 -12.39
C PHE A 142 1.72 -6.18 -13.64
N ALA A 143 1.63 -7.50 -13.82
CA ALA A 143 0.89 -8.08 -14.95
C ALA A 143 -0.60 -7.68 -14.91
N ARG A 144 -1.22 -7.62 -13.73
CA ARG A 144 -2.60 -7.15 -13.55
C ARG A 144 -2.75 -5.68 -13.88
N VAL A 145 -1.86 -4.83 -13.36
CA VAL A 145 -1.83 -3.38 -13.65
C VAL A 145 -1.67 -3.12 -15.14
N LYS A 146 -0.71 -3.80 -15.78
CA LYS A 146 -0.44 -3.72 -17.21
C LYS A 146 -1.65 -4.13 -18.06
N ALA A 147 -2.33 -5.22 -17.69
CA ALA A 147 -3.52 -5.70 -18.39
C ALA A 147 -4.67 -4.67 -18.35
N VAL A 148 -4.85 -3.95 -17.24
CA VAL A 148 -5.82 -2.85 -17.14
C VAL A 148 -5.36 -1.65 -17.97
N TYR A 149 -4.07 -1.30 -17.93
CA TYR A 149 -3.51 -0.18 -18.68
C TYR A 149 -3.67 -0.36 -20.19
N GLU A 150 -3.39 -1.56 -20.70
CA GLU A 150 -3.54 -1.89 -22.13
C GLU A 150 -5.01 -1.94 -22.59
N LYS A 151 -5.93 -2.30 -21.66
CA LYS A 151 -7.37 -2.41 -21.96
C LYS A 151 -8.20 -1.81 -20.80
N PRO A 152 -8.23 -0.49 -20.67
CA PRO A 152 -8.75 0.19 -19.48
C PRO A 152 -10.28 0.06 -19.28
N GLY A 153 -10.99 -0.53 -20.23
CA GLY A 153 -12.45 -0.57 -20.19
C GLY A 153 -13.09 0.73 -20.69
N ARG A 154 -14.43 0.76 -20.61
CA ARG A 154 -15.21 1.93 -21.03
C ARG A 154 -15.65 2.74 -19.80
N GLY A 155 -15.81 4.05 -19.97
CA GLY A 155 -16.46 4.91 -18.97
C GLY A 155 -15.55 5.45 -17.86
N LEU A 156 -14.21 5.30 -17.96
CA LEU A 156 -13.29 5.93 -17.02
C LEU A 156 -13.32 7.46 -17.16
N SER A 157 -13.40 8.17 -16.03
CA SER A 157 -13.26 9.62 -15.94
C SER A 157 -11.83 10.06 -16.33
N LYS A 158 -11.55 11.35 -16.33
CA LYS A 158 -10.19 11.88 -16.56
C LYS A 158 -9.28 11.53 -15.39
N GLU A 159 -9.80 11.63 -14.18
CA GLU A 159 -9.13 11.31 -12.93
C GLU A 159 -8.78 9.82 -12.86
N ASP A 160 -9.72 8.94 -13.20
CA ASP A 160 -9.49 7.49 -13.26
C ASP A 160 -8.40 7.13 -14.26
N ARG A 161 -8.38 7.78 -15.42
CA ARG A 161 -7.34 7.56 -16.43
C ARG A 161 -5.97 8.03 -15.95
N LYS A 162 -5.94 9.16 -15.24
CA LYS A 162 -4.71 9.69 -14.67
C LYS A 162 -4.18 8.75 -13.58
N LEU A 163 -5.04 8.27 -12.67
CA LEU A 163 -4.68 7.29 -11.67
C LEU A 163 -4.11 6.00 -12.30
N LEU A 164 -4.78 5.48 -13.33
CA LEU A 164 -4.31 4.29 -14.05
C LEU A 164 -2.93 4.51 -14.69
N GLU A 165 -2.72 5.65 -15.35
CA GLU A 165 -1.45 6.00 -15.97
C GLU A 165 -0.35 6.13 -14.93
N ASP A 166 -0.60 6.85 -13.84
CA ASP A 166 0.38 7.07 -12.77
C ASP A 166 0.74 5.76 -12.07
N THR A 167 -0.26 4.90 -11.81
CA THR A 167 -0.02 3.59 -11.24
C THR A 167 0.87 2.74 -12.14
N TYR A 168 0.55 2.65 -13.44
CA TYR A 168 1.36 1.89 -14.38
C TYR A 168 2.79 2.43 -14.49
N GLN A 169 2.94 3.75 -14.61
CA GLN A 169 4.26 4.39 -14.68
C GLN A 169 5.07 4.22 -13.40
N SER A 170 4.40 4.26 -12.24
CA SER A 170 5.05 4.01 -10.95
C SER A 170 5.68 2.62 -10.93
N PHE A 171 4.92 1.57 -11.27
CA PHE A 171 5.48 0.22 -11.36
C PHE A 171 6.63 0.12 -12.37
N ALA A 172 6.47 0.68 -13.56
CA ALA A 172 7.48 0.61 -14.61
C ALA A 172 8.80 1.29 -14.19
N ARG A 173 8.72 2.44 -13.51
CA ARG A 173 9.89 3.21 -13.03
C ARG A 173 10.54 2.58 -11.80
N ASN A 174 9.76 1.91 -10.95
CA ASN A 174 10.24 1.28 -9.73
C ASN A 174 10.65 -0.19 -9.92
N GLY A 175 11.01 -0.56 -11.14
CA GLY A 175 11.73 -1.81 -11.41
C GLY A 175 10.86 -3.04 -11.67
N ALA A 176 9.53 -2.91 -11.81
CA ALA A 176 8.65 -4.05 -12.05
C ALA A 176 9.04 -4.89 -13.29
N ALA A 177 9.60 -4.25 -14.32
CA ALA A 177 10.01 -4.85 -15.57
C ALA A 177 11.49 -5.31 -15.59
N LEU A 178 12.24 -5.16 -14.51
CA LEU A 178 13.62 -5.57 -14.39
C LEU A 178 13.75 -7.12 -14.42
N SER A 179 14.94 -7.61 -14.80
CA SER A 179 15.29 -9.01 -14.60
C SER A 179 15.39 -9.36 -13.11
N ASP A 180 15.29 -10.64 -12.76
CA ASP A 180 15.38 -11.05 -11.34
C ASP A 180 16.72 -10.65 -10.72
N ALA A 181 17.82 -10.73 -11.47
CA ALA A 181 19.14 -10.28 -11.01
C ALA A 181 19.18 -8.76 -10.73
N ASP A 182 18.56 -7.96 -11.61
CA ASP A 182 18.48 -6.51 -11.42
C ASP A 182 17.51 -6.13 -10.31
N LYS A 183 16.44 -6.91 -10.07
CA LYS A 183 15.54 -6.72 -8.93
C LYS A 183 16.25 -6.91 -7.59
N GLU A 184 17.17 -7.90 -7.50
CA GLU A 184 17.99 -8.08 -6.29
C GLU A 184 18.91 -6.88 -6.06
N LEU A 185 19.54 -6.34 -7.10
CA LEU A 185 20.33 -5.12 -7.01
C LEU A 185 19.48 -3.91 -6.63
N TYR A 186 18.29 -3.80 -7.19
CA TYR A 186 17.33 -2.73 -6.85
C TYR A 186 16.95 -2.79 -5.36
N ARG A 187 16.59 -3.97 -4.84
CA ARG A 187 16.31 -4.17 -3.40
C ARG A 187 17.48 -3.73 -2.52
N LYS A 188 18.69 -4.12 -2.89
CA LYS A 188 19.89 -3.73 -2.17
C LYS A 188 20.05 -2.21 -2.13
N TYR A 189 20.00 -1.55 -3.28
CA TYR A 189 20.20 -0.10 -3.35
C TYR A 189 19.07 0.69 -2.70
N THR A 190 17.82 0.26 -2.80
CA THR A 190 16.71 0.93 -2.10
C THR A 190 16.83 0.81 -0.59
N SER A 191 17.29 -0.34 -0.08
CA SER A 191 17.54 -0.53 1.35
C SER A 191 18.70 0.33 1.85
N GLU A 192 19.80 0.38 1.12
CA GLU A 192 20.96 1.24 1.45
C GLU A 192 20.56 2.73 1.40
N LEU A 193 19.83 3.15 0.37
CA LEU A 193 19.35 4.52 0.23
C LEU A 193 18.43 4.92 1.37
N SER A 194 17.48 4.05 1.73
CA SER A 194 16.54 4.27 2.82
C SER A 194 17.25 4.48 4.16
N ALA A 195 18.22 3.59 4.48
CA ALA A 195 19.03 3.71 5.69
C ALA A 195 19.87 5.00 5.70
N ALA A 196 20.52 5.32 4.58
CA ALA A 196 21.33 6.52 4.44
C ALA A 196 20.51 7.81 4.56
N THR A 197 19.29 7.83 4.00
CA THR A 197 18.38 8.98 4.09
C THR A 197 17.95 9.23 5.53
N LEU A 198 17.56 8.17 6.25
CA LEU A 198 17.19 8.30 7.67
C LEU A 198 18.37 8.79 8.51
N GLN A 199 19.56 8.22 8.32
CA GLN A 199 20.77 8.63 9.03
C GLN A 199 21.17 10.08 8.72
N PHE A 200 21.02 10.50 7.46
CA PHE A 200 21.27 11.89 7.08
C PHE A 200 20.33 12.85 7.82
N GLY A 201 19.04 12.55 7.90
CA GLY A 201 18.08 13.37 8.65
C GLY A 201 18.44 13.48 10.13
N GLN A 202 18.81 12.37 10.78
CA GLN A 202 19.25 12.35 12.18
C GLN A 202 20.54 13.19 12.40
N ASN A 203 21.51 13.05 11.49
CA ASN A 203 22.76 13.81 11.57
C ASN A 203 22.52 15.32 11.37
N ALA A 204 21.64 15.69 10.42
CA ALA A 204 21.26 17.07 10.18
C ALA A 204 20.59 17.71 11.41
N LEU A 205 19.66 16.98 12.05
CA LEU A 205 19.02 17.40 13.28
C LEU A 205 20.03 17.58 14.41
N ALA A 206 20.92 16.61 14.63
CA ALA A 206 21.94 16.67 15.67
C ALA A 206 22.90 17.85 15.45
N ALA A 207 23.34 18.10 14.22
CA ALA A 207 24.17 19.25 13.88
C ALA A 207 23.46 20.58 14.12
N THR A 208 22.18 20.68 13.77
CA THR A 208 21.35 21.87 14.02
C THR A 208 21.20 22.15 15.51
N ASN A 209 20.94 21.11 16.31
CA ASN A 209 20.78 21.25 17.76
C ASN A 209 22.10 21.57 18.49
N ALA A 210 23.23 21.16 17.93
CA ALA A 210 24.56 21.49 18.48
C ALA A 210 25.04 22.88 18.11
N PHE A 211 24.39 23.57 17.16
CA PHE A 211 24.79 24.89 16.71
C PHE A 211 24.43 25.94 17.76
N THR A 212 25.42 26.73 18.19
CA THR A 212 25.24 27.86 19.14
C THR A 212 25.88 29.12 18.59
N ILE A 213 25.23 30.27 18.76
CA ILE A 213 25.77 31.58 18.46
C ILE A 213 26.07 32.27 19.81
N ASN A 214 27.32 32.59 20.06
CA ASN A 214 27.70 33.47 21.17
C ASN A 214 27.62 34.92 20.68
N ILE A 215 26.69 35.70 21.23
CA ILE A 215 26.52 37.14 20.96
C ILE A 215 27.23 37.95 22.01
#